data_1d978127494a4aecbd0b1d9e7dc6f43f
#
_entry.id   1d978127494a4aecbd0b1d9e7dc6f43f
#
_cell.length_a   1.000
_cell.length_b   1.000
_cell.length_c   1.000
_cell.angle_alpha   90.00
_cell.angle_beta   90.00
_cell.angle_gamma   90.00
#
_symmetry.space_group_name_H-M   'P 1'
#
loop_
_entity.id
_entity.type
_entity.pdbx_description
1 polymer ?
#
loop_
_entity_poly.entity_id
_entity_poly.type
_entity_poly.pdbx_seq_one_letter_code
_entity_poly.pdbx_strand_id
1 'polypeptide(L)'
;MKKLYMILAAACLCVTAACSTNVRAATELLEVEGLCGMCKTRIEQTAIEVDGVTKAEWDRDAKILTLEFDPAKTKLETISKAIAKVGYDTEKDKADDDVYNALPDCCKYRG
;
A
#
# COMPACT_ATOMS: atom_id res chain seq x y z
N MET A 1 66.18 -10.82 5.74
CA MET A 1 65.66 -10.77 5.73
C MET A 1 64.59 -10.48 5.79
N LYS A 2 64.18 -10.36 5.77
CA LYS A 2 63.31 -10.22 5.73
C LYS A 2 62.23 -10.01 5.64
N LYS A 3 61.72 -9.90 5.53
CA LYS A 3 60.83 -9.77 5.36
C LYS A 3 59.71 -9.74 5.31
N LEU A 4 59.34 -9.76 5.38
CA LEU A 4 58.35 -9.84 5.28
C LEU A 4 57.33 -9.54 5.30
N TYR A 5 56.88 -9.35 5.20
CA TYR A 5 55.99 -9.14 5.18
C TYR A 5 55.00 -9.06 5.01
N MET A 6 54.57 -8.97 5.01
CA MET A 6 53.70 -8.92 4.93
C MET A 6 52.70 -8.74 4.92
N ILE A 7 52.22 -8.71 4.99
CA ILE A 7 51.36 -8.59 4.93
C ILE A 7 50.35 -8.39 4.84
N LEU A 8 49.90 -8.34 4.83
CA LEU A 8 49.02 -8.30 4.76
C LEU A 8 47.97 -7.97 4.73
N ALA A 9 47.50 -7.85 4.72
CA ALA A 9 46.65 -7.59 4.67
C ALA A 9 45.60 -7.49 4.68
N ALA A 10 45.11 -7.57 4.76
CA ALA A 10 44.24 -7.56 4.78
C ALA A 10 43.17 -7.21 4.62
N ALA A 11 42.71 -7.08 4.56
CA ALA A 11 41.85 -6.83 4.29
C ALA A 11 40.66 -6.79 4.47
N CYS A 12 40.14 -6.74 4.70
CA CYS A 12 39.12 -6.75 4.95
C CYS A 12 38.08 -6.36 4.59
N LEU A 13 37.71 -6.16 4.37
CA LEU A 13 36.76 -5.81 3.98
C LEU A 13 35.54 -5.80 4.19
N CYS A 14 35.04 -5.81 4.48
CA CYS A 14 34.01 -5.77 4.80
C CYS A 14 32.99 -5.36 4.41
N VAL A 15 32.66 -5.31 4.17
CA VAL A 15 31.69 -4.98 3.74
C VAL A 15 30.57 -4.85 3.95
N THR A 16 30.03 -4.83 4.27
CA THR A 16 29.08 -4.65 4.53
C THR A 16 28.01 -4.40 4.25
N ALA A 17 27.66 -4.36 3.93
CA ALA A 17 26.71 -4.26 3.63
C ALA A 17 25.65 -3.91 3.85
N ALA A 18 25.42 -3.63 4.07
CA ALA A 18 24.49 -3.27 4.12
C ALA A 18 23.39 -3.31 4.22
N CYS A 19 22.98 -3.47 4.40
CA CYS A 19 22.00 -3.53 4.67
C CYS A 19 21.00 -3.09 4.40
N SER A 20 20.92 -2.80 4.01
CA SER A 20 20.04 -2.40 3.72
C SER A 20 18.90 -2.39 3.96
N THR A 21 18.56 -2.39 4.26
CA THR A 21 17.46 -2.24 4.70
C THR A 21 16.61 -1.57 3.98
N ASN A 22 16.60 -1.40 3.04
CA ASN A 22 15.71 -0.85 2.43
C ASN A 22 14.61 -1.46 2.19
N VAL A 23 13.61 -1.10 2.70
CA VAL A 23 12.44 -1.57 2.45
C VAL A 23 12.05 -1.08 1.19
N ARG A 24 11.76 -1.82 0.28
CA ARG A 24 11.27 -1.43 -0.84
C ARG A 24 9.89 -1.29 -0.74
N ALA A 25 9.26 -0.20 -0.91
CA ALA A 25 7.81 -0.01 -1.03
C ALA A 25 7.32 -0.73 -2.27
N ALA A 26 6.24 -1.45 -2.14
CA ALA A 26 5.54 -2.00 -3.29
C ALA A 26 4.56 -0.96 -3.79
N THR A 27 4.41 -0.84 -5.10
CA THR A 27 3.41 0.02 -5.72
C THR A 27 2.39 -0.87 -6.41
N GLU A 28 1.13 -0.74 -6.04
CA GLU A 28 0.06 -1.56 -6.60
C GLU A 28 -1.15 -0.71 -6.96
N LEU A 29 -1.91 -1.19 -7.91
CA LEU A 29 -3.15 -0.53 -8.31
C LEU A 29 -4.31 -1.41 -7.91
N LEU A 30 -5.39 -0.79 -7.43
CA LEU A 30 -6.59 -1.51 -7.03
C LEU A 30 -7.79 -0.76 -7.57
N GLU A 31 -8.65 -1.46 -8.30
CA GLU A 31 -9.87 -0.84 -8.79
C GLU A 31 -10.85 -0.73 -7.64
N VAL A 32 -11.39 0.45 -7.39
CA VAL A 32 -12.30 0.72 -6.28
C VAL A 32 -13.45 1.58 -6.78
N GLU A 33 -14.67 1.16 -6.52
CA GLU A 33 -15.86 1.90 -6.92
C GLU A 33 -16.13 3.07 -6.00
N GLY A 34 -16.56 4.17 -6.57
CA GLY A 34 -16.90 5.37 -5.83
C GLY A 34 -17.41 6.41 -6.81
N LEU A 35 -17.84 7.57 -6.31
CA LEU A 35 -18.43 8.59 -7.18
C LEU A 35 -17.83 9.98 -7.00
N CYS A 36 -17.70 10.46 -5.79
CA CYS A 36 -17.46 11.87 -5.56
C CYS A 36 -16.22 12.12 -4.72
N GLY A 37 -15.95 13.39 -4.47
CA GLY A 37 -14.80 13.78 -3.64
C GLY A 37 -14.85 13.22 -2.24
N MET A 38 -16.05 13.06 -1.68
CA MET A 38 -16.18 12.45 -0.36
C MET A 38 -15.76 10.98 -0.40
N CYS A 39 -16.11 10.27 -1.47
CA CYS A 39 -15.68 8.89 -1.65
C CYS A 39 -14.15 8.83 -1.73
N LYS A 40 -13.57 9.75 -2.49
CA LYS A 40 -12.11 9.82 -2.62
C LYS A 40 -11.46 9.96 -1.26
N THR A 41 -11.93 10.89 -0.45
CA THR A 41 -11.36 11.11 0.87
C THR A 41 -11.48 9.87 1.74
N ARG A 42 -12.63 9.22 1.73
CA ARG A 42 -12.87 8.05 2.56
C ARG A 42 -12.04 6.86 2.13
N ILE A 43 -11.94 6.64 0.82
CA ILE A 43 -11.16 5.54 0.29
C ILE A 43 -9.68 5.73 0.63
N GLU A 44 -9.18 6.94 0.41
CA GLU A 44 -7.77 7.23 0.65
C GLU A 44 -7.43 7.15 2.14
N GLN A 45 -8.29 7.70 2.99
CA GLN A 45 -8.06 7.65 4.43
C GLN A 45 -8.10 6.23 4.95
N THR A 46 -9.05 5.45 4.49
CA THR A 46 -9.16 4.06 4.91
C THR A 46 -7.90 3.28 4.55
N ALA A 47 -7.40 3.49 3.34
CA ALA A 47 -6.19 2.81 2.89
C ALA A 47 -4.98 3.24 3.72
N ILE A 48 -4.85 4.53 3.99
CA ILE A 48 -3.70 5.06 4.74
C ILE A 48 -3.70 4.55 6.18
N GLU A 49 -4.86 4.24 6.73
CA GLU A 49 -4.95 3.72 8.09
C GLU A 49 -4.49 2.27 8.21
N VAL A 50 -4.34 1.57 7.11
CA VAL A 50 -3.81 0.22 7.15
C VAL A 50 -2.31 0.31 7.42
N ASP A 51 -1.86 -0.39 8.47
CA ASP A 51 -0.45 -0.33 8.85
C ASP A 51 0.42 -0.79 7.68
N GLY A 52 1.41 0.00 7.35
CA GLY A 52 2.30 -0.29 6.24
C GLY A 52 2.03 0.51 4.98
N VAL A 53 0.85 1.11 4.85
CA VAL A 53 0.53 1.92 3.68
C VAL A 53 1.13 3.32 3.84
N THR A 54 1.88 3.77 2.85
CA THR A 54 2.53 5.07 2.90
C THR A 54 1.94 6.05 1.90
N LYS A 55 1.18 5.57 0.92
CA LYS A 55 0.57 6.45 -0.05
C LYS A 55 -0.70 5.80 -0.59
N ALA A 56 -1.75 6.60 -0.73
CA ALA A 56 -3.00 6.14 -1.31
C ALA A 56 -3.61 7.31 -2.07
N GLU A 57 -3.80 7.12 -3.37
CA GLU A 57 -4.40 8.15 -4.20
C GLU A 57 -5.40 7.51 -5.14
N TRP A 58 -6.66 7.92 -5.05
CA TRP A 58 -7.73 7.36 -5.85
C TRP A 58 -8.10 8.29 -7.00
N ASP A 59 -8.04 7.75 -8.21
CA ASP A 59 -8.42 8.51 -9.39
C ASP A 59 -9.91 8.30 -9.60
N ARG A 60 -10.64 9.39 -9.51
CA ARG A 60 -12.09 9.37 -9.58
C ARG A 60 -12.61 8.95 -10.94
N ASP A 61 -11.94 9.32 -11.99
CA ASP A 61 -12.39 9.00 -13.35
C ASP A 61 -12.07 7.56 -13.71
N ALA A 62 -10.88 7.11 -13.41
CA ALA A 62 -10.44 5.75 -13.72
C ALA A 62 -10.91 4.74 -12.71
N LYS A 63 -11.34 5.20 -11.52
CA LYS A 63 -11.71 4.31 -10.40
C LYS A 63 -10.54 3.46 -9.94
N ILE A 64 -9.34 4.00 -10.01
CA ILE A 64 -8.13 3.27 -9.65
C ILE A 64 -7.48 3.90 -8.43
N LEU A 65 -7.20 3.08 -7.45
CA LEU A 65 -6.45 3.49 -6.26
C LEU A 65 -5.00 3.09 -6.46
N THR A 66 -4.13 4.07 -6.45
CA THR A 66 -2.68 3.83 -6.52
C THR A 66 -2.16 3.78 -5.09
N LEU A 67 -1.48 2.70 -4.75
CA LEU A 67 -1.01 2.45 -3.40
C LEU A 67 0.48 2.25 -3.36
N GLU A 68 1.11 2.76 -2.30
CA GLU A 68 2.48 2.38 -1.97
C GLU A 68 2.46 1.86 -0.54
N PHE A 69 3.03 0.72 -0.31
CA PHE A 69 3.01 0.11 1.01
C PHE A 69 4.22 -0.78 1.23
N ASP A 70 4.49 -1.06 2.48
CA ASP A 70 5.57 -1.96 2.88
C ASP A 70 5.05 -3.39 2.79
N PRO A 71 5.55 -4.19 1.84
CA PRO A 71 5.04 -5.56 1.66
C PRO A 71 5.37 -6.48 2.83
N ALA A 72 6.26 -6.07 3.71
CA ALA A 72 6.52 -6.83 4.93
C ALA A 72 5.43 -6.62 5.98
N LYS A 73 4.64 -5.55 5.86
CA LYS A 73 3.62 -5.21 6.85
C LYS A 73 2.21 -5.48 6.38
N THR A 74 1.96 -5.36 5.08
CA THR A 74 0.60 -5.53 4.58
C THR A 74 0.64 -6.02 3.14
N LYS A 75 -0.52 -6.23 2.57
CA LYS A 75 -0.63 -6.67 1.19
C LYS A 75 -1.92 -6.13 0.61
N LEU A 76 -2.03 -6.20 -0.70
CA LEU A 76 -3.16 -5.63 -1.41
C LEU A 76 -4.49 -6.21 -0.91
N GLU A 77 -4.52 -7.50 -0.62
CA GLU A 77 -5.73 -8.15 -0.14
C GLU A 77 -6.23 -7.56 1.18
N THR A 78 -5.32 -7.24 2.08
CA THR A 78 -5.67 -6.65 3.37
C THR A 78 -6.23 -5.24 3.18
N ILE A 79 -5.62 -4.46 2.29
CA ILE A 79 -6.07 -3.10 1.99
C ILE A 79 -7.44 -3.14 1.34
N SER A 80 -7.65 -4.05 0.39
CA SER A 80 -8.92 -4.21 -0.28
C SER A 80 -10.05 -4.54 0.71
N LYS A 81 -9.80 -5.45 1.66
CA LYS A 81 -10.80 -5.80 2.65
C LYS A 81 -11.15 -4.63 3.54
N ALA A 82 -10.16 -3.82 3.91
CA ALA A 82 -10.42 -2.65 4.74
C ALA A 82 -11.33 -1.66 4.01
N ILE A 83 -11.11 -1.48 2.71
CA ILE A 83 -11.91 -0.55 1.90
C ILE A 83 -13.34 -1.08 1.73
N ALA A 84 -13.48 -2.38 1.48
CA ALA A 84 -14.80 -2.98 1.37
C ALA A 84 -15.57 -2.86 2.69
N LYS A 85 -14.88 -2.93 3.81
CA LYS A 85 -15.50 -2.85 5.11
C LYS A 85 -16.16 -1.51 5.37
N VAL A 86 -15.73 -0.46 4.71
CA VAL A 86 -16.34 0.87 4.87
C VAL A 86 -17.31 1.20 3.74
N GLY A 87 -17.62 0.24 2.88
CA GLY A 87 -18.72 0.38 1.93
C GLY A 87 -18.34 0.46 0.47
N TYR A 88 -17.07 0.35 0.11
CA TYR A 88 -16.65 0.50 -1.28
C TYR A 88 -16.21 -0.83 -1.88
N ASP A 89 -16.85 -1.22 -2.97
CA ASP A 89 -16.47 -2.45 -3.67
C ASP A 89 -15.10 -2.27 -4.31
N THR A 90 -14.30 -3.31 -4.28
CA THR A 90 -13.03 -3.34 -5.01
C THR A 90 -13.09 -4.48 -6.01
N GLU A 91 -12.08 -4.55 -6.87
CA GLU A 91 -12.01 -5.68 -7.80
C GLU A 91 -11.84 -7.02 -7.08
N LYS A 92 -11.45 -7.01 -5.81
CA LYS A 92 -11.21 -8.23 -5.05
C LYS A 92 -12.29 -8.52 -4.02
N ASP A 93 -12.98 -7.53 -3.53
CA ASP A 93 -13.93 -7.67 -2.44
C ASP A 93 -15.18 -6.84 -2.67
N LYS A 94 -16.31 -7.37 -2.25
CA LYS A 94 -17.56 -6.64 -2.35
C LYS A 94 -17.95 -6.18 -0.95
N ALA A 95 -18.37 -4.93 -0.84
CA ALA A 95 -18.86 -4.40 0.44
C ALA A 95 -20.20 -5.03 0.78
N ASP A 96 -20.44 -5.27 2.06
CA ASP A 96 -21.73 -5.77 2.51
C ASP A 96 -22.83 -4.75 2.20
N ASP A 97 -23.99 -5.22 1.83
CA ASP A 97 -25.09 -4.36 1.45
C ASP A 97 -25.45 -3.38 2.56
N ASP A 98 -25.44 -3.83 3.82
CA ASP A 98 -25.77 -2.96 4.93
C ASP A 98 -24.80 -1.81 5.07
N VAL A 99 -23.52 -2.07 4.86
CA VAL A 99 -22.50 -1.05 4.96
C VAL A 99 -22.61 -0.10 3.77
N TYR A 100 -22.82 -0.64 2.59
CA TYR A 100 -23.03 0.18 1.40
C TYR A 100 -24.24 1.10 1.57
N ASN A 101 -25.33 0.54 2.09
CA ASN A 101 -26.58 1.31 2.24
C ASN A 101 -26.44 2.42 3.27
N ALA A 102 -25.47 2.34 4.17
CA ALA A 102 -25.21 3.38 5.15
C ALA A 102 -24.35 4.52 4.59
N LEU A 103 -23.85 4.40 3.36
CA LEU A 103 -23.08 5.48 2.76
C LEU A 103 -23.96 6.69 2.48
N PRO A 104 -23.39 7.89 2.47
CA PRO A 104 -24.15 9.08 2.03
C PRO A 104 -24.64 8.89 0.61
N ASP A 105 -25.74 9.55 0.28
CA ASP A 105 -26.32 9.41 -1.05
C ASP A 105 -25.34 9.74 -2.17
N CYS A 106 -24.47 10.71 -1.96
CA CYS A 106 -23.49 11.08 -2.98
C CYS A 106 -22.45 9.98 -3.21
N CYS A 107 -22.40 8.97 -2.35
CA CYS A 107 -21.47 7.85 -2.49
C CYS A 107 -22.15 6.58 -2.95
N LYS A 108 -23.43 6.63 -3.30
CA LYS A 108 -24.16 5.44 -3.74
C LYS A 108 -23.83 5.11 -5.19
N TYR A 109 -22.73 4.44 -5.39
CA TYR A 109 -22.22 4.14 -6.74
C TYR A 109 -22.89 2.93 -7.41
N ARG A 110 -23.63 2.13 -6.67
CA ARG A 110 -24.25 0.94 -7.24
C ARG A 110 -25.54 1.30 -7.94
N GLY A 111 -25.59 2.23 -8.66
CA GLY A 111 -26.67 2.51 -9.52
C GLY A 111 -28.08 2.51 -8.98
#